data_d8fa2360b744537ec6dceb0b80dbca2f
#
_entry.id   d8fa2360b744537ec6dceb0b80dbca2f
#
_cell.length_a   1.000
_cell.length_b   1.000
_cell.length_c   1.000
_cell.angle_alpha   90.00
_cell.angle_beta   90.00
_cell.angle_gamma   90.00
#
_symmetry.space_group_name_H-M   'P 1'
#
loop_
_entity.id
_entity.type
_entity.pdbx_description
1 polymer ?
#
loop_
_entity_poly.entity_id
_entity_poly.type
_entity_poly.pdbx_seq_one_letter_code
_entity_poly.pdbx_strand_id
1 'polypeptide(L)'
;MTEEYYVVRIEFFKSSAKNNRVEYLKTVYPWTTLTDSGRVEHLYITSYQDILKARKYKTLANTIKTVNRLSDWYKSKEIDAEVKALKVEIEIKTIEI
;
A
#
# COMPACT_ATOMS: atom_id res chain seq x y z
N MET A 1 -26.72 -5.40 2.58
CA MET A 1 -25.73 -5.68 1.53
C MET A 1 -24.35 -5.33 2.08
N THR A 2 -23.37 -6.20 1.85
CA THR A 2 -21.99 -5.99 2.31
C THR A 2 -21.08 -5.85 1.11
N GLU A 3 -20.27 -4.80 1.09
CA GLU A 3 -19.20 -4.62 0.13
C GLU A 3 -17.89 -5.03 0.77
N GLU A 4 -17.08 -5.81 0.06
CA GLU A 4 -15.78 -6.26 0.53
C GLU A 4 -14.71 -5.94 -0.51
N TYR A 5 -13.56 -5.49 -0.03
CA TYR A 5 -12.37 -5.28 -0.85
C TYR A 5 -11.12 -5.32 0.02
N TYR A 6 -9.96 -5.23 -0.61
CA TYR A 6 -8.68 -5.25 0.09
C TYR A 6 -7.92 -3.96 -0.16
N VAL A 7 -7.16 -3.55 0.83
CA VAL A 7 -6.24 -2.40 0.74
C VAL A 7 -4.87 -2.82 1.22
N VAL A 8 -3.86 -2.05 0.83
CA VAL A 8 -2.48 -2.23 1.30
C VAL A 8 -2.17 -1.16 2.34
N ARG A 9 -1.86 -1.60 3.56
CA ARG A 9 -1.48 -0.75 4.68
C ARG A 9 0.04 -0.75 4.80
N ILE A 10 0.60 0.45 4.95
CA ILE A 10 2.04 0.65 5.12
C ILE A 10 2.25 1.37 6.44
N GLU A 11 3.02 0.75 7.33
CA GLU A 11 3.41 1.40 8.59
C GLU A 11 4.90 1.69 8.54
N PHE A 12 5.25 2.98 8.64
CA PHE A 12 6.63 3.43 8.69
C PHE A 12 7.06 3.61 10.14
N PHE A 13 8.16 2.95 10.51
CA PHE A 13 8.72 3.05 11.84
C PHE A 13 9.80 4.12 11.87
N LYS A 14 9.77 4.97 12.90
CA LYS A 14 10.81 5.95 13.13
C LYS A 14 11.55 5.59 14.41
N SER A 15 12.86 5.48 14.32
CA SER A 15 13.72 5.07 15.45
C SER A 15 13.64 5.99 16.68
N SER A 16 13.20 7.24 16.51
CA SER A 16 13.13 8.23 17.58
C SER A 16 11.73 8.78 17.83
N ALA A 17 10.71 8.31 17.10
CA ALA A 17 9.35 8.84 17.20
C ALA A 17 8.49 7.98 18.13
N LYS A 18 7.65 8.65 18.94
CA LYS A 18 6.66 7.97 19.78
C LYS A 18 5.52 7.36 18.98
N ASN A 19 5.26 7.87 17.78
CA ASN A 19 4.18 7.41 16.91
C ASN A 19 4.71 7.03 15.54
N ASN A 20 4.32 5.85 15.08
CA ASN A 20 4.57 5.40 13.72
C ASN A 20 3.60 6.08 12.76
N ARG A 21 4.03 6.26 11.50
CA ARG A 21 3.17 6.78 10.45
C ARG A 21 2.52 5.62 9.71
N VAL A 22 1.19 5.65 9.59
CA VAL A 22 0.41 4.66 8.84
C VAL A 22 -0.17 5.32 7.60
N GLU A 23 0.03 4.69 6.44
CA GLU A 23 -0.52 5.14 5.17
C GLU A 23 -1.11 3.97 4.41
N TYR A 24 -2.01 4.27 3.47
CA TYR A 24 -2.68 3.30 2.63
C TYR A 24 -2.31 3.55 1.17
N LEU A 25 -1.89 2.51 0.48
CA LEU A 25 -1.41 2.61 -0.89
C LEU A 25 -2.51 3.10 -1.84
N LYS A 26 -2.18 4.07 -2.68
CA LYS A 26 -3.05 4.53 -3.78
C LYS A 26 -2.51 4.08 -5.12
N THR A 27 -1.23 4.33 -5.38
CA THR A 27 -0.61 4.07 -6.68
C THR A 27 0.74 3.41 -6.48
N VAL A 28 1.01 2.39 -7.26
CA VAL A 28 2.34 1.81 -7.39
C VAL A 28 2.55 1.37 -8.82
N TYR A 29 3.62 1.86 -9.45
CA TYR A 29 4.03 1.36 -10.75
C TYR A 29 5.54 1.49 -10.92
N PRO A 30 6.15 0.57 -11.68
CA PRO A 30 7.58 0.63 -11.96
C PRO A 30 7.88 1.61 -13.08
N TRP A 31 9.05 2.23 -12.99
CA TRP A 31 9.62 2.99 -14.09
C TRP A 31 11.13 2.80 -14.08
N THR A 32 11.76 3.03 -15.23
CA THR A 32 13.18 2.82 -15.36
C THR A 32 13.87 4.04 -15.96
N THR A 33 15.11 4.27 -15.50
CA THR A 33 16.00 5.25 -16.10
C THR A 33 17.22 4.53 -16.67
N LEU A 34 17.77 5.09 -17.76
CA LEU A 34 19.06 4.63 -18.31
C LEU A 34 20.14 5.55 -17.78
N THR A 35 21.19 4.96 -17.24
CA THR A 35 22.39 5.65 -16.77
C THR A 35 23.61 5.08 -17.48
N ASP A 36 24.75 5.74 -17.33
CA ASP A 36 26.01 5.27 -17.92
C ASP A 36 26.42 3.89 -17.40
N SER A 37 25.99 3.54 -16.18
CA SER A 37 26.25 2.24 -15.57
C SER A 37 25.16 1.19 -15.83
N GLY A 38 24.13 1.53 -16.61
CA GLY A 38 23.06 0.60 -17.00
C GLY A 38 21.66 1.08 -16.63
N ARG A 39 20.76 0.11 -16.53
CA ARG A 39 19.35 0.36 -16.24
C ARG A 39 19.12 0.40 -14.74
N VAL A 40 18.47 1.47 -14.27
CA VAL A 40 18.06 1.59 -12.86
C VAL A 40 16.53 1.50 -12.78
N GLU A 41 16.03 0.60 -11.94
CA GLU A 41 14.61 0.43 -11.70
C GLU A 41 14.15 1.25 -10.50
N HIS A 42 12.96 1.83 -10.63
CA HIS A 42 12.31 2.64 -9.61
C HIS A 42 10.88 2.19 -9.41
N LEU A 43 10.32 2.42 -8.23
CA LEU A 43 8.89 2.35 -7.99
C LEU A 43 8.36 3.74 -7.69
N TYR A 44 7.32 4.14 -8.41
CA TYR A 44 6.54 5.31 -8.06
C TYR A 44 5.42 4.89 -7.13
N ILE A 45 5.38 5.48 -5.94
CA ILE A 45 4.44 5.10 -4.89
C ILE A 45 3.75 6.34 -4.37
N THR A 46 2.41 6.33 -4.36
CA THR A 46 1.62 7.33 -3.66
C THR A 46 0.76 6.64 -2.60
N SER A 47 0.59 7.30 -1.47
CA SER A 47 -0.18 6.77 -0.35
C SER A 47 -0.86 7.91 0.41
N TYR A 48 -1.89 7.56 1.18
CA TYR A 48 -2.66 8.50 1.98
C TYR A 48 -2.88 7.96 3.39
N GLN A 49 -3.00 8.85 4.35
CA GLN A 49 -3.38 8.47 5.71
C GLN A 49 -4.85 8.06 5.82
N ASP A 50 -5.69 8.53 4.89
CA ASP A 50 -7.10 8.21 4.85
C ASP A 50 -7.35 6.90 4.08
N ILE A 51 -7.85 5.88 4.77
CA ILE A 51 -8.16 4.58 4.18
C ILE A 51 -9.20 4.68 3.04
N LEU A 52 -10.09 5.67 3.09
CA LEU A 52 -11.11 5.86 2.05
C LEU A 52 -10.51 6.27 0.71
N LYS A 53 -9.29 6.81 0.70
CA LYS A 53 -8.55 7.17 -0.51
C LYS A 53 -7.67 6.05 -1.04
N ALA A 54 -7.58 4.93 -0.33
CA ALA A 54 -6.76 3.81 -0.72
C ALA A 54 -7.26 3.15 -2.01
N ARG A 55 -6.33 2.57 -2.76
CA ARG A 55 -6.69 1.72 -3.89
C ARG A 55 -7.41 0.48 -3.39
N LYS A 56 -8.52 0.15 -4.03
CA LYS A 56 -9.32 -1.03 -3.73
C LYS A 56 -8.89 -2.19 -4.62
N TYR A 57 -8.50 -3.29 -4.00
CA TYR A 57 -8.18 -4.54 -4.69
C TYR A 57 -9.35 -5.51 -4.52
N LYS A 58 -9.73 -6.17 -5.59
CA LYS A 58 -10.86 -7.12 -5.57
C LYS A 58 -10.49 -8.47 -5.00
N THR A 59 -9.23 -8.88 -5.12
CA THR A 59 -8.78 -10.21 -4.70
C THR A 59 -7.63 -10.12 -3.72
N LEU A 60 -7.58 -11.05 -2.78
CA LEU A 60 -6.48 -11.17 -1.84
C LEU A 60 -5.16 -11.47 -2.55
N ALA A 61 -5.21 -12.33 -3.59
CA ALA A 61 -4.01 -12.71 -4.35
C ALA A 61 -3.31 -11.50 -4.95
N ASN A 62 -4.05 -10.58 -5.59
CA ASN A 62 -3.48 -9.36 -6.17
C ASN A 62 -2.95 -8.42 -5.09
N THR A 63 -3.64 -8.34 -3.97
CA THR A 63 -3.19 -7.53 -2.83
C THR A 63 -1.87 -8.05 -2.27
N ILE A 64 -1.74 -9.37 -2.09
CA ILE A 64 -0.52 -10.00 -1.58
C ILE A 64 0.67 -9.78 -2.54
N LYS A 65 0.46 -9.85 -3.85
CA LYS A 65 1.51 -9.53 -4.83
C LYS A 65 2.05 -8.12 -4.62
N THR A 66 1.17 -7.16 -4.41
CA THR A 66 1.55 -5.77 -4.16
C THR A 66 2.27 -5.62 -2.83
N VAL A 67 1.77 -6.28 -1.78
CA VAL A 67 2.41 -6.30 -0.45
C VAL A 67 3.85 -6.79 -0.56
N ASN A 68 4.06 -7.93 -1.21
CA ASN A 68 5.38 -8.52 -1.36
C ASN A 68 6.33 -7.61 -2.14
N ARG A 69 5.84 -7.01 -3.22
CA ARG A 69 6.61 -6.07 -4.03
C ARG A 69 7.06 -4.86 -3.23
N LEU A 70 6.16 -4.25 -2.47
CA LEU A 70 6.49 -3.10 -1.64
C LEU A 70 7.41 -3.47 -0.49
N SER A 71 7.19 -4.61 0.16
CA SER A 71 8.07 -5.11 1.23
C SER A 71 9.50 -5.28 0.75
N ASP A 72 9.69 -5.90 -0.42
CA ASP A 72 11.00 -6.09 -1.01
C ASP A 72 11.64 -4.76 -1.41
N TRP A 73 10.86 -3.84 -1.95
CA TRP A 73 11.33 -2.51 -2.34
C TRP A 73 11.83 -1.72 -1.12
N TYR A 74 11.04 -1.64 -0.05
CA TYR A 74 11.44 -0.92 1.16
C TYR A 74 12.67 -1.56 1.81
N LYS A 75 12.75 -2.89 1.83
CA LYS A 75 13.95 -3.60 2.29
C LYS A 75 15.18 -3.21 1.48
N SER A 76 15.07 -3.19 0.16
CA SER A 76 16.19 -2.84 -0.73
C SER A 76 16.67 -1.41 -0.53
N LYS A 77 15.80 -0.51 -0.08
CA LYS A 77 16.10 0.89 0.20
C LYS A 77 16.44 1.15 1.67
N GLU A 78 16.51 0.10 2.48
CA GLU A 78 16.79 0.20 3.93
C GLU A 78 15.78 1.10 4.65
N ILE A 79 14.53 1.09 4.18
CA ILE A 79 13.42 1.81 4.81
C ILE A 79 12.71 0.85 5.76
N ASP A 80 12.62 1.24 7.03
CA ASP A 80 11.93 0.45 8.04
C ASP A 80 10.42 0.65 7.93
N ALA A 81 9.78 -0.31 7.29
CA ALA A 81 8.34 -0.29 7.04
C ALA A 81 7.76 -1.70 7.09
N GLU A 82 6.52 -1.80 7.54
CA GLU A 82 5.74 -3.03 7.50
C GLU A 82 4.57 -2.85 6.56
N VAL A 83 4.42 -3.78 5.60
CA VAL A 83 3.37 -3.75 4.60
C VAL A 83 2.43 -4.92 4.81
N LYS A 84 1.14 -4.66 4.91
CA LYS A 84 0.11 -5.67 5.16
C LYS A 84 -1.08 -5.50 4.23
N ALA A 85 -1.71 -6.63 3.89
CA ALA A 85 -3.02 -6.64 3.25
C ALA A 85 -4.10 -6.58 4.32
N LEU A 86 -5.07 -5.69 4.16
CA LEU A 86 -6.25 -5.61 5.01
C LEU A 86 -7.50 -5.86 4.21
N LYS A 87 -8.43 -6.61 4.77
CA LYS A 87 -9.77 -6.75 4.24
C LYS A 87 -10.64 -5.65 4.82
N VAL A 88 -11.34 -4.94 3.94
CA VAL A 88 -12.30 -3.91 4.34
C VAL A 88 -13.71 -4.42 4.05
N GLU A 89 -14.56 -4.36 5.05
CA GLU A 89 -15.97 -4.72 4.93
C GLU A 89 -16.82 -3.49 5.21
N ILE A 90 -17.73 -3.19 4.28
CA ILE A 90 -18.66 -2.08 4.43
C ILE A 90 -20.07 -2.65 4.40
N GLU A 91 -20.82 -2.41 5.46
CA GLU A 91 -22.23 -2.79 5.50
C GLU A 91 -23.08 -1.64 4.99
N ILE A 92 -23.88 -1.92 3.96
CA ILE A 92 -24.79 -0.96 3.36
C ILE A 92 -26.20 -1.28 3.83
N LYS A 93 -26.81 -0.34 4.54
CA LYS A 93 -28.19 -0.44 5.02
C LYS A 93 -29.05 0.59 4.31
N THR A 94 -30.22 0.16 3.89
CA THR A 94 -31.25 1.05 3.39
C THR A 94 -32.33 1.18 4.46
N ILE A 95 -32.79 2.39 4.67
CA ILE A 95 -33.88 2.70 5.63
C ILE A 95 -35.02 3.34 4.83
N GLU A 96 -36.18 2.72 4.91
CA GLU A 96 -37.39 3.30 4.33
C GLU A 96 -37.87 4.45 5.23
N ILE A 97 -38.12 5.58 4.62
CA ILE A 97 -38.54 6.78 5.32
C ILE A 97 -40.06 6.98 5.18
#